data_f68aab7a718c2418aafa9751bbc361de
#
_entry.id   f68aab7a718c2418aafa9751bbc361de
#
_cell.length_a   1.000
_cell.length_b   1.000
_cell.length_c   1.000
_cell.angle_alpha   90.00
_cell.angle_beta   90.00
_cell.angle_gamma   90.00
#
_symmetry.space_group_name_H-M   'P 1'
#
loop_
_entity.id
_entity.type
_entity.pdbx_description
1 polymer ?
#
loop_
_entity_poly.entity_id
_entity_poly.type
_entity_poly.pdbx_seq_one_letter_code
_entity_poly.pdbx_strand_id
1 'polypeptide(L)'
;MEIDEVSKKCGIPSTTLRYWEKIGLLPPIKRSKSGYREYQQRDLNWILYIQALRNAGMEISNLKKFIDSYRNSDQNSKRKQILIDQQQELIQRINKIQQTLNYLNYKIDDFDSHMISYEEEKLAYRKIKK
;
A
#
# COMPACT_ATOMS: atom_id res chain seq x y z
N MET A 1 -7.02 -19.12 -16.43
CA MET A 1 -8.04 -18.09 -16.13
C MET A 1 -7.79 -16.83 -16.95
N GLU A 2 -8.85 -16.22 -17.40
CA GLU A 2 -8.77 -14.93 -18.07
C GLU A 2 -8.62 -13.79 -17.07
N ILE A 3 -8.15 -12.64 -17.56
CA ILE A 3 -7.84 -11.49 -16.71
C ILE A 3 -9.02 -10.99 -15.87
N ASP A 4 -10.23 -11.01 -16.42
CA ASP A 4 -11.42 -10.56 -15.69
C ASP A 4 -11.73 -11.44 -14.48
N GLU A 5 -11.56 -12.75 -14.62
CA GLU A 5 -11.73 -13.69 -13.52
C GLU A 5 -10.68 -13.46 -12.43
N VAL A 6 -9.43 -13.27 -12.82
CA VAL A 6 -8.33 -12.97 -11.89
C VAL A 6 -8.57 -11.66 -11.18
N SER A 7 -8.99 -10.64 -11.91
CA SER A 7 -9.29 -9.32 -11.35
C SER A 7 -10.37 -9.43 -10.25
N LYS A 8 -11.40 -10.19 -10.49
CA LYS A 8 -12.48 -10.43 -9.51
C LYS A 8 -11.98 -11.19 -8.28
N LYS A 9 -11.19 -12.26 -8.51
CA LYS A 9 -10.67 -13.08 -7.40
C LYS A 9 -9.70 -12.33 -6.51
N CYS A 10 -8.85 -11.50 -7.10
CA CYS A 10 -7.79 -10.79 -6.36
C CYS A 10 -8.22 -9.40 -5.91
N GLY A 11 -9.35 -8.89 -6.41
CA GLY A 11 -9.79 -7.53 -6.09
C GLY A 11 -8.89 -6.46 -6.67
N ILE A 12 -8.24 -6.73 -7.80
CA ILE A 12 -7.31 -5.83 -8.47
C ILE A 12 -7.84 -5.50 -9.86
N PRO A 13 -7.92 -4.22 -10.25
CA PRO A 13 -8.39 -3.87 -11.59
C PRO A 13 -7.54 -4.51 -12.69
N SER A 14 -8.19 -4.91 -13.78
CA SER A 14 -7.51 -5.51 -14.93
C SER A 14 -6.41 -4.60 -15.50
N THR A 15 -6.64 -3.29 -15.49
CA THR A 15 -5.64 -2.30 -15.93
C THR A 15 -4.38 -2.35 -15.07
N THR A 16 -4.52 -2.55 -13.76
CA THR A 16 -3.39 -2.69 -12.85
C THR A 16 -2.62 -3.97 -13.12
N LEU A 17 -3.31 -5.09 -13.38
CA LEU A 17 -2.65 -6.35 -13.70
C LEU A 17 -1.84 -6.25 -15.00
N ARG A 18 -2.39 -5.60 -16.02
CA ARG A 18 -1.66 -5.34 -17.28
C ARG A 18 -0.45 -4.47 -17.06
N TYR A 19 -0.57 -3.45 -16.23
CA TYR A 19 0.51 -2.54 -15.89
C TYR A 19 1.64 -3.27 -15.15
N TRP A 20 1.30 -4.11 -14.18
CA TRP A 20 2.29 -4.89 -13.42
C TRP A 20 3.08 -5.84 -14.33
N GLU A 21 2.43 -6.45 -15.31
CA GLU A 21 3.15 -7.26 -16.31
C GLU A 21 4.07 -6.38 -17.16
N LYS A 22 3.56 -5.24 -17.61
CA LYS A 22 4.31 -4.32 -18.46
C LYS A 22 5.60 -3.82 -17.81
N ILE A 23 5.57 -3.49 -16.53
CA ILE A 23 6.75 -2.97 -15.81
C ILE A 23 7.64 -4.06 -15.22
N GLY A 24 7.28 -5.33 -15.40
CA GLY A 24 8.09 -6.45 -14.95
C GLY A 24 7.89 -6.87 -13.51
N LEU A 25 6.83 -6.43 -12.84
CA LEU A 25 6.47 -6.94 -11.51
C LEU A 25 5.95 -8.38 -11.61
N LEU A 26 5.21 -8.68 -12.67
CA LEU A 26 4.78 -10.04 -12.97
C LEU A 26 5.67 -10.62 -14.06
N PRO A 27 5.94 -11.93 -14.01
CA PRO A 27 6.54 -12.60 -15.15
C PRO A 27 5.59 -12.51 -16.35
N PRO A 28 6.10 -12.66 -17.59
CA PRO A 28 5.25 -12.65 -18.77
C PRO A 28 4.13 -13.69 -18.64
N ILE A 29 2.91 -13.26 -18.84
CA ILE A 29 1.74 -14.12 -18.74
C ILE A 29 1.56 -14.87 -20.08
N LYS A 30 1.36 -16.19 -19.99
CA LYS A 30 1.10 -17.01 -21.15
C LYS A 30 -0.16 -16.54 -21.85
N ARG A 31 -0.16 -16.57 -23.19
CA ARG A 31 -1.32 -16.22 -23.99
C ARG A 31 -1.92 -17.46 -24.63
N SER A 32 -3.25 -17.46 -24.74
CA SER A 32 -3.97 -18.49 -25.46
C SER A 32 -3.71 -18.39 -26.97
N LYS A 33 -4.16 -19.36 -27.73
CA LYS A 33 -4.07 -19.35 -29.20
C LYS A 33 -4.76 -18.12 -29.81
N SER A 34 -5.78 -17.59 -29.13
CA SER A 34 -6.51 -16.39 -29.56
C SER A 34 -5.82 -15.08 -29.15
N GLY A 35 -4.66 -15.14 -28.48
CA GLY A 35 -3.91 -13.96 -28.07
C GLY A 35 -4.31 -13.36 -26.74
N TYR A 36 -5.26 -13.96 -26.01
CA TYR A 36 -5.69 -13.49 -24.70
C TYR A 36 -4.77 -14.02 -23.58
N ARG A 37 -4.60 -13.23 -22.53
CA ARG A 37 -3.83 -13.65 -21.37
C ARG A 37 -4.48 -14.81 -20.66
N GLU A 38 -3.68 -15.83 -20.34
CA GLU A 38 -4.11 -17.03 -19.64
C GLU A 38 -3.32 -17.18 -18.36
N TYR A 39 -3.96 -16.83 -17.23
CA TYR A 39 -3.32 -16.85 -15.91
C TYR A 39 -3.35 -18.25 -15.32
N GLN A 40 -2.22 -18.68 -14.82
CA GLN A 40 -2.05 -19.94 -14.10
C GLN A 40 -2.05 -19.70 -12.59
N GLN A 41 -2.14 -20.78 -11.81
CA GLN A 41 -2.10 -20.65 -10.34
C GLN A 41 -0.82 -19.97 -9.86
N ARG A 42 0.31 -20.22 -10.50
CA ARG A 42 1.57 -19.57 -10.20
C ARG A 42 1.46 -18.05 -10.33
N ASP A 43 0.79 -17.59 -11.35
CA ASP A 43 0.60 -16.16 -11.59
C ASP A 43 -0.28 -15.53 -10.51
N LEU A 44 -1.33 -16.23 -10.09
CA LEU A 44 -2.16 -15.76 -8.97
C LEU A 44 -1.35 -15.65 -7.68
N ASN A 45 -0.50 -16.62 -7.40
CA ASN A 45 0.35 -16.59 -6.21
C ASN A 45 1.26 -15.35 -6.22
N TRP A 46 1.83 -15.03 -7.38
CA TRP A 46 2.64 -13.82 -7.55
C TRP A 46 1.83 -12.55 -7.34
N ILE A 47 0.64 -12.49 -7.92
CA ILE A 47 -0.26 -11.34 -7.78
C ILE A 47 -0.61 -11.08 -6.32
N LEU A 48 -0.97 -12.13 -5.58
CA LEU A 48 -1.31 -12.01 -4.16
C LEU A 48 -0.10 -11.59 -3.32
N TYR A 49 1.08 -12.09 -3.66
CA TYR A 49 2.33 -11.71 -3.00
C TYR A 49 2.64 -10.23 -3.19
N ILE A 50 2.55 -9.75 -4.42
CA ILE A 50 2.76 -8.34 -4.76
C ILE A 50 1.73 -7.46 -4.05
N GLN A 51 0.46 -7.89 -4.05
CA GLN A 51 -0.60 -7.15 -3.38
C GLN A 51 -0.33 -7.01 -1.89
N ALA A 52 0.12 -8.08 -1.22
CA ALA A 52 0.44 -8.04 0.21
C ALA A 52 1.57 -7.03 0.50
N LEU A 53 2.61 -7.01 -0.32
CA LEU A 53 3.71 -6.05 -0.16
C LEU A 53 3.26 -4.62 -0.45
N ARG A 54 2.40 -4.41 -1.44
CA ARG A 54 1.80 -3.09 -1.71
C ARG A 54 0.93 -2.62 -0.56
N ASN A 55 0.15 -3.51 0.02
CA ASN A 55 -0.69 -3.19 1.18
C ASN A 55 0.16 -2.84 2.41
N ALA A 56 1.35 -3.39 2.53
CA ALA A 56 2.32 -3.01 3.56
C ALA A 56 2.95 -1.64 3.32
N GLY A 57 2.58 -0.96 2.22
CA GLY A 57 3.07 0.38 1.91
C GLY A 57 4.35 0.41 1.08
N MET A 58 4.79 -0.72 0.53
CA MET A 58 5.99 -0.76 -0.30
C MET A 58 5.74 -0.05 -1.62
N GLU A 59 6.61 0.90 -1.97
CA GLU A 59 6.54 1.60 -3.24
C GLU A 59 6.91 0.67 -4.41
N ILE A 60 6.37 0.97 -5.60
CA ILE A 60 6.58 0.13 -6.80
C ILE A 60 8.06 0.00 -7.13
N SER A 61 8.85 1.05 -6.99
CA SER A 61 10.29 1.02 -7.25
C SER A 61 11.02 0.02 -6.34
N ASN A 62 10.69 0.02 -5.04
CA ASN A 62 11.28 -0.93 -4.08
C ASN A 62 10.77 -2.35 -4.30
N LEU A 63 9.50 -2.47 -4.63
CA LEU A 63 8.88 -3.76 -4.94
C LEU A 63 9.55 -4.39 -6.17
N LYS A 64 9.83 -3.60 -7.19
CA LYS A 64 10.53 -4.07 -8.38
C LYS A 64 11.94 -4.55 -8.05
N LYS A 65 12.68 -3.80 -7.23
CA LYS A 65 14.01 -4.21 -6.75
C LYS A 65 13.94 -5.54 -6.01
N PHE A 66 12.95 -5.70 -5.15
CA PHE A 66 12.75 -6.93 -4.39
C PHE A 66 12.48 -8.12 -5.31
N ILE A 67 11.63 -7.95 -6.31
CA ILE A 67 11.29 -9.01 -7.27
C ILE A 67 12.46 -9.31 -8.19
N ASP A 68 13.17 -8.31 -8.68
CA ASP A 68 14.34 -8.51 -9.52
C ASP A 68 15.43 -9.27 -8.75
N SER A 69 15.59 -9.00 -7.45
CA SER A 69 16.56 -9.71 -6.61
C SER A 69 16.17 -11.16 -6.37
N TYR A 70 14.89 -11.51 -6.48
CA TYR A 70 14.44 -12.90 -6.39
C TYR A 70 15.02 -13.77 -7.50
N ARG A 71 15.22 -13.18 -8.69
CA ARG A 71 15.76 -13.89 -9.85
C ARG A 71 17.28 -14.12 -9.73
N ASN A 72 17.94 -13.42 -8.81
CA ASN A 72 19.37 -13.54 -8.55
C ASN A 72 19.57 -14.17 -7.18
N SER A 73 19.87 -15.48 -7.14
CA SER A 73 19.93 -16.28 -5.91
C SER A 73 20.91 -15.75 -4.86
N ASP A 74 21.88 -14.93 -5.24
CA ASP A 74 22.92 -14.42 -4.32
C ASP A 74 22.51 -13.14 -3.58
N GLN A 75 21.23 -12.72 -3.70
CA GLN A 75 20.76 -11.45 -3.18
C GLN A 75 19.81 -11.57 -1.96
N ASN A 76 19.82 -12.73 -1.29
CA ASN A 76 18.88 -12.97 -0.19
C ASN A 76 19.04 -11.99 0.98
N SER A 77 20.26 -11.60 1.33
CA SER A 77 20.50 -10.63 2.40
C SER A 77 19.95 -9.24 2.02
N LYS A 78 20.09 -8.84 0.76
CA LYS A 78 19.53 -7.58 0.26
C LYS A 78 18.01 -7.61 0.24
N ARG A 79 17.42 -8.73 -0.14
CA ARG A 79 15.96 -8.92 -0.12
C ARG A 79 15.41 -8.78 1.29
N LYS A 80 16.06 -9.42 2.26
CA LYS A 80 15.68 -9.33 3.66
C LYS A 80 15.79 -7.88 4.15
N GLN A 81 16.83 -7.16 3.76
CA GLN A 81 17.01 -5.77 4.15
C GLN A 81 15.90 -4.85 3.60
N ILE A 82 15.45 -5.07 2.37
CA ILE A 82 14.32 -4.33 1.79
C ILE A 82 13.08 -4.50 2.65
N LEU A 83 12.80 -5.73 3.08
CA LEU A 83 11.65 -6.02 3.95
C LEU A 83 11.80 -5.36 5.33
N ILE A 84 12.99 -5.40 5.91
CA ILE A 84 13.28 -4.76 7.20
C ILE A 84 13.08 -3.24 7.11
N ASP A 85 13.59 -2.61 6.06
CA ASP A 85 13.45 -1.18 5.84
C ASP A 85 11.97 -0.80 5.72
N GLN A 86 11.19 -1.61 5.00
CA GLN A 86 9.75 -1.41 4.87
C GLN A 86 9.03 -1.56 6.22
N GLN A 87 9.43 -2.56 7.00
CA GLN A 87 8.91 -2.77 8.36
C GLN A 87 9.15 -1.53 9.24
N GLN A 88 10.34 -0.97 9.20
CA GLN A 88 10.69 0.21 10.01
C GLN A 88 9.87 1.43 9.59
N GLU A 89 9.69 1.65 8.30
CA GLU A 89 8.81 2.73 7.81
C GLU A 89 7.38 2.56 8.31
N LEU A 90 6.88 1.34 8.27
CA LEU A 90 5.50 1.05 8.71
C LEU A 90 5.34 1.30 10.20
N ILE A 91 6.33 0.90 11.02
CA ILE A 91 6.34 1.16 12.46
C ILE A 91 6.30 2.67 12.72
N GLN A 92 7.09 3.45 12.00
CA GLN A 92 7.09 4.91 12.13
C GLN A 92 5.74 5.52 11.79
N ARG A 93 5.08 5.02 10.74
CA ARG A 93 3.72 5.47 10.36
C ARG A 93 2.71 5.14 11.44
N ILE A 94 2.77 3.95 12.01
CA ILE A 94 1.89 3.53 13.12
C ILE A 94 2.06 4.46 14.30
N ASN A 95 3.30 4.75 14.70
CA ASN A 95 3.58 5.64 15.82
C ASN A 95 3.07 7.05 15.57
N LYS A 96 3.25 7.57 14.36
CA LYS A 96 2.76 8.89 13.98
C LYS A 96 1.23 8.96 14.01
N ILE A 97 0.56 7.94 13.49
CA ILE A 97 -0.90 7.84 13.51
C ILE A 97 -1.39 7.75 14.95
N GLN A 98 -0.72 6.99 15.80
CA GLN A 98 -1.07 6.88 17.22
C GLN A 98 -0.98 8.25 17.93
N GLN A 99 0.06 9.02 17.66
CA GLN A 99 0.21 10.37 18.21
C GLN A 99 -0.94 11.29 17.76
N THR A 100 -1.32 11.20 16.49
CA THR A 100 -2.42 11.98 15.94
C THR A 100 -3.75 11.58 16.60
N LEU A 101 -3.96 10.29 16.79
CA LEU A 101 -5.16 9.78 17.46
C LEU A 101 -5.22 10.27 18.92
N ASN A 102 -4.11 10.22 19.64
CA ASN A 102 -4.02 10.71 21.01
C ASN A 102 -4.38 12.20 21.09
N TYR A 103 -3.91 12.98 20.13
CA TYR A 103 -4.22 14.40 20.04
C TYR A 103 -5.71 14.64 19.81
N LEU A 104 -6.32 13.88 18.89
CA LEU A 104 -7.75 13.96 18.63
C LEU A 104 -8.56 13.59 19.86
N ASN A 105 -8.20 12.51 20.55
CA ASN A 105 -8.89 12.09 21.77
C ASN A 105 -8.83 13.18 22.85
N TYR A 106 -7.69 13.82 23.00
CA TYR A 106 -7.55 14.95 23.92
C TYR A 106 -8.52 16.07 23.58
N LYS A 107 -8.60 16.45 22.31
CA LYS A 107 -9.51 17.51 21.85
C LYS A 107 -10.98 17.16 22.04
N ILE A 108 -11.33 15.89 21.83
CA ILE A 108 -12.71 15.40 22.00
C ILE A 108 -13.11 15.35 23.46
N ASP A 109 -12.24 14.83 24.32
CA ASP A 109 -12.53 14.65 25.75
C ASP A 109 -12.81 15.96 26.47
N ASP A 110 -12.18 17.03 26.03
CA ASP A 110 -12.31 18.35 26.67
C ASP A 110 -12.82 19.41 25.68
N PHE A 111 -13.74 19.01 24.82
CA PHE A 111 -14.20 19.83 23.70
C PHE A 111 -14.80 21.16 24.17
N ASP A 112 -15.74 21.14 25.12
CA ASP A 112 -16.50 22.32 25.52
C ASP A 112 -15.62 23.37 26.23
N SER A 113 -14.67 22.94 27.05
CA SER A 113 -13.82 23.86 27.80
C SER A 113 -12.50 24.16 27.10
N HIS A 114 -12.02 23.25 26.25
CA HIS A 114 -10.68 23.33 25.69
C HIS A 114 -10.64 23.80 24.24
N MET A 115 -11.43 23.15 23.38
CA MET A 115 -11.40 23.44 21.94
C MET A 115 -11.97 24.82 21.63
N ILE A 116 -13.10 25.17 22.21
CA ILE A 116 -13.76 26.44 21.98
C ILE A 116 -12.89 27.60 22.47
N SER A 117 -12.34 27.46 23.68
CA SER A 117 -11.46 28.46 24.27
C SER A 117 -10.18 28.65 23.43
N TYR A 118 -9.60 27.53 22.97
CA TYR A 118 -8.41 27.60 22.10
C TYR A 118 -8.70 28.31 20.79
N GLU A 119 -9.84 28.01 20.13
CA GLU A 119 -10.22 28.66 18.88
C GLU A 119 -10.42 30.17 19.05
N GLU A 120 -11.06 30.59 20.14
CA GLU A 120 -11.30 32.01 20.42
C GLU A 120 -9.99 32.76 20.72
N GLU A 121 -9.12 32.18 21.55
CA GLU A 121 -7.90 32.86 22.02
C GLU A 121 -6.75 32.76 21.01
N LYS A 122 -6.51 31.57 20.44
CA LYS A 122 -5.30 31.29 19.64
C LYS A 122 -5.49 31.48 18.16
N LEU A 123 -6.67 31.14 17.66
CA LEU A 123 -6.95 31.25 16.24
C LEU A 123 -7.65 32.57 15.88
N ALA A 124 -7.95 33.40 16.87
CA ALA A 124 -8.65 34.69 16.72
C ALA A 124 -9.97 34.59 15.97
N TYR A 125 -10.60 33.42 16.05
CA TYR A 125 -11.91 33.19 15.43
C TYR A 125 -13.00 33.51 16.45
N ARG A 126 -13.89 34.42 16.09
CA ARG A 126 -15.03 34.79 16.93
C ARG A 126 -16.32 34.39 16.25
N LYS A 127 -17.25 33.82 17.03
CA LYS A 127 -18.59 33.58 16.52
C LYS A 127 -19.25 34.90 16.19
N ILE A 128 -19.87 34.94 15.00
CA ILE A 128 -20.65 36.09 14.64
C ILE A 128 -21.91 36.11 15.48
N LYS A 129 -22.08 37.13 16.29
CA LYS A 129 -23.31 37.35 17.06
C LYS A 129 -24.35 37.95 16.14
N LYS A 130 -25.46 37.29 16.01
CA LYS A 130 -26.59 37.83 15.27
C LYS A 130 -27.34 38.82 16.13
#